data_fd720382adb3933a8f88c24e7abdfd2c
#
_entry.id   fd720382adb3933a8f88c24e7abdfd2c
#
_cell.length_a   1.000
_cell.length_b   1.000
_cell.length_c   1.000
_cell.angle_alpha   90.00
_cell.angle_beta   90.00
_cell.angle_gamma   90.00
#
_symmetry.space_group_name_H-M   'P 1'
#
loop_
_entity.id
_entity.type
_entity.pdbx_description
1 polymer ?
#
loop_
_entity_poly.entity_id
_entity_poly.type
_entity_poly.pdbx_seq_one_letter_code
_entity_poly.pdbx_strand_id
1 'polypeptide(L)'
;METFSLLMGGSPSKMFHLKEFSEKLEDLGMECKVVLDVDYCDGFPSRKISKWVFKKNKLPNLISEYKPDLVLVDRQRHFGLEVTKTRIPLLVHLRGDFWKEIEMAKKTIYKSIPKKIVINEWEKIGEKCFQESTIILPICNYLSNVVKNRYQNKKIQTMYQGINPENWFETKGMKLKHPCVGIL
;
A
#
# COMPACT_ATOMS: atom_id res chain seq x y z
N MET A 1 -20.11 -16.46 16.67
CA MET A 1 -19.90 -15.19 15.91
C MET A 1 -18.99 -15.55 14.77
N GLU A 2 -19.35 -15.20 13.54
CA GLU A 2 -18.41 -15.36 12.42
C GLU A 2 -17.24 -14.39 12.62
N THR A 3 -16.03 -14.91 12.59
CA THR A 3 -14.81 -14.11 12.71
C THR A 3 -14.55 -13.44 11.37
N PHE A 4 -14.39 -12.14 11.36
CA PHE A 4 -14.12 -11.37 10.14
C PHE A 4 -12.66 -11.49 9.74
N SER A 5 -12.38 -11.86 8.49
CA SER A 5 -11.02 -12.16 8.00
C SER A 5 -10.48 -11.07 7.10
N LEU A 6 -9.30 -10.55 7.44
CA LEU A 6 -8.60 -9.47 6.74
C LEU A 6 -7.26 -9.95 6.15
N LEU A 7 -7.11 -9.85 4.83
CA LEU A 7 -5.84 -10.07 4.16
C LEU A 7 -5.14 -8.71 3.92
N MET A 8 -3.91 -8.58 4.41
CA MET A 8 -3.11 -7.35 4.22
C MET A 8 -1.91 -7.60 3.32
N GLY A 9 -1.82 -6.83 2.22
CA GLY A 9 -0.68 -6.83 1.30
C GLY A 9 0.21 -5.61 1.50
N GLY A 10 1.49 -5.82 1.77
CA GLY A 10 2.44 -4.74 1.99
C GLY A 10 3.79 -4.92 1.36
N SER A 11 4.52 -3.81 1.18
CA SER A 11 5.91 -3.82 0.75
C SER A 11 6.85 -4.18 1.90
N PRO A 12 8.08 -4.68 1.62
CA PRO A 12 9.02 -5.10 2.68
C PRO A 12 9.25 -4.04 3.76
N SER A 13 9.38 -2.77 3.36
CA SER A 13 9.62 -1.65 4.28
C SER A 13 8.42 -1.29 5.18
N LYS A 14 7.27 -1.90 4.96
CA LYS A 14 6.02 -1.61 5.68
C LYS A 14 5.49 -2.78 6.50
N MET A 15 6.14 -3.94 6.41
CA MET A 15 5.72 -5.16 7.11
C MET A 15 5.65 -4.98 8.61
N PHE A 16 6.59 -4.22 9.20
CA PHE A 16 6.58 -3.95 10.65
C PHE A 16 5.26 -3.29 11.07
N HIS A 17 4.89 -2.19 10.44
CA HIS A 17 3.66 -1.47 10.79
C HIS A 17 2.38 -2.26 10.50
N LEU A 18 2.38 -3.06 9.42
CA LEU A 18 1.21 -3.90 9.11
C LEU A 18 1.04 -5.02 10.13
N LYS A 19 2.15 -5.58 10.65
CA LYS A 19 2.10 -6.59 11.71
C LYS A 19 1.59 -5.99 13.02
N GLU A 20 2.14 -4.85 13.45
CA GLU A 20 1.63 -4.16 14.65
C GLU A 20 0.13 -3.84 14.52
N PHE A 21 -0.30 -3.42 13.32
CA PHE A 21 -1.71 -3.15 13.07
C PHE A 21 -2.54 -4.43 13.10
N SER A 22 -2.06 -5.54 12.51
CA SER A 22 -2.76 -6.83 12.56
C SER A 22 -2.94 -7.35 13.97
N GLU A 23 -1.89 -7.29 14.81
CA GLU A 23 -1.94 -7.70 16.20
C GLU A 23 -3.06 -6.96 16.96
N LYS A 24 -3.18 -5.64 16.73
CA LYS A 24 -4.25 -4.85 17.38
C LYS A 24 -5.65 -5.17 16.85
N LEU A 25 -5.78 -5.56 15.59
CA LEU A 25 -7.08 -6.02 15.05
C LEU A 25 -7.42 -7.42 15.55
N GLU A 26 -6.44 -8.28 15.74
CA GLU A 26 -6.62 -9.61 16.35
C GLU A 26 -7.08 -9.50 17.82
N ASP A 27 -6.53 -8.54 18.59
CA ASP A 27 -7.01 -8.20 19.93
C ASP A 27 -8.50 -7.79 19.94
N LEU A 28 -9.01 -7.28 18.81
CA LEU A 28 -10.42 -6.91 18.60
C LEU A 28 -11.29 -8.04 18.03
N GLY A 29 -10.72 -9.24 17.86
CA GLY A 29 -11.45 -10.44 17.40
C GLY A 29 -11.51 -10.60 15.88
N MET A 30 -10.67 -9.90 15.12
CA MET A 30 -10.51 -10.13 13.67
C MET A 30 -9.46 -11.21 13.42
N GLU A 31 -9.61 -11.96 12.34
CA GLU A 31 -8.54 -12.81 11.83
C GLU A 31 -7.72 -12.04 10.79
N CYS A 32 -6.40 -11.93 10.98
CA CYS A 32 -5.53 -11.15 10.11
C CYS A 32 -4.43 -11.99 9.47
N LYS A 33 -4.20 -11.82 8.17
CA LYS A 33 -3.06 -12.41 7.47
C LYS A 33 -2.27 -11.31 6.75
N VAL A 34 -1.02 -11.13 7.14
CA VAL A 34 -0.11 -10.13 6.54
C VAL A 34 0.85 -10.82 5.59
N VAL A 35 0.92 -10.34 4.33
CA VAL A 35 1.77 -10.92 3.28
C VAL A 35 2.61 -9.87 2.56
N LEU A 36 3.76 -10.29 2.05
CA LEU A 36 4.55 -9.48 1.13
C LEU A 36 3.87 -9.49 -0.26
N ASP A 37 3.49 -8.31 -0.74
CA ASP A 37 2.80 -8.12 -2.02
C ASP A 37 3.55 -8.74 -3.20
N VAL A 38 4.88 -8.54 -3.26
CA VAL A 38 5.74 -9.05 -4.33
C VAL A 38 5.94 -10.57 -4.32
N ASP A 39 5.61 -11.24 -3.22
CA ASP A 39 5.68 -12.71 -3.16
C ASP A 39 4.48 -13.37 -3.86
N TYR A 40 3.39 -12.65 -3.97
CA TYR A 40 2.15 -13.14 -4.58
C TYR A 40 1.89 -12.52 -5.95
N CYS A 41 2.12 -11.22 -6.12
CA CYS A 41 1.85 -10.52 -7.38
C CYS A 41 3.04 -9.66 -7.80
N ASP A 42 3.56 -9.90 -9.00
CA ASP A 42 4.62 -9.09 -9.60
C ASP A 42 4.51 -9.16 -11.12
N GLY A 43 4.95 -8.13 -11.81
CA GLY A 43 4.87 -8.02 -13.26
C GLY A 43 5.47 -6.73 -13.77
N PHE A 44 5.24 -6.40 -15.05
CA PHE A 44 5.65 -5.10 -15.58
C PHE A 44 4.76 -3.97 -15.02
N PRO A 45 5.33 -2.90 -14.54
CA PRO A 45 6.76 -2.64 -14.30
C PRO A 45 7.25 -3.25 -12.97
N SER A 46 8.46 -3.79 -12.97
CA SER A 46 9.11 -4.36 -11.80
C SER A 46 10.60 -3.99 -11.79
N ARG A 47 11.23 -4.02 -10.61
CA ARG A 47 12.68 -3.86 -10.48
C ARG A 47 13.45 -5.01 -11.15
N LYS A 48 12.85 -6.19 -11.24
CA LYS A 48 13.44 -7.38 -11.88
C LYS A 48 12.92 -7.49 -13.31
N ILE A 49 13.79 -7.28 -14.30
CA ILE A 49 13.45 -7.33 -15.74
C ILE A 49 12.80 -8.67 -16.11
N SER A 50 13.23 -9.78 -15.50
CA SER A 50 12.61 -11.09 -15.73
C SER A 50 11.11 -11.11 -15.43
N LYS A 51 10.63 -10.26 -14.52
CA LYS A 51 9.22 -10.14 -14.18
C LYS A 51 8.39 -9.36 -15.21
N TRP A 52 9.06 -8.69 -16.13
CA TRP A 52 8.38 -8.02 -17.25
C TRP A 52 7.79 -9.03 -18.23
N VAL A 53 8.45 -10.19 -18.36
CA VAL A 53 8.01 -11.29 -19.24
C VAL A 53 7.23 -12.34 -18.44
N PHE A 54 7.75 -12.72 -17.28
CA PHE A 54 7.15 -13.77 -16.43
C PHE A 54 6.38 -13.13 -15.27
N LYS A 55 5.11 -12.80 -15.53
CA LYS A 55 4.22 -12.29 -14.51
C LYS A 55 4.01 -13.33 -13.41
N LYS A 56 4.09 -12.89 -12.13
CA LYS A 56 3.70 -13.71 -10.98
C LYS A 56 2.28 -13.32 -10.56
N ASN A 57 1.39 -14.30 -10.44
CA ASN A 57 0.09 -14.12 -9.82
C ASN A 57 -0.29 -15.39 -9.04
N LYS A 58 -0.05 -15.38 -7.75
CA LYS A 58 -0.44 -16.43 -6.79
C LYS A 58 -1.63 -16.02 -5.93
N LEU A 59 -2.23 -14.85 -6.20
CA LEU A 59 -3.36 -14.34 -5.42
C LEU A 59 -4.57 -15.28 -5.42
N PRO A 60 -4.96 -15.94 -6.55
CA PRO A 60 -6.08 -16.86 -6.54
C PRO A 60 -5.93 -18.00 -5.52
N ASN A 61 -4.72 -18.56 -5.41
CA ASN A 61 -4.43 -19.64 -4.45
C ASN A 61 -4.56 -19.09 -3.01
N LEU A 62 -3.97 -17.93 -2.74
CA LEU A 62 -4.05 -17.28 -1.43
C LEU A 62 -5.50 -16.99 -1.00
N ILE A 63 -6.32 -16.50 -1.93
CA ILE A 63 -7.74 -16.24 -1.68
C ILE A 63 -8.50 -17.54 -1.43
N SER A 64 -8.23 -18.59 -2.20
CA SER A 64 -8.87 -19.89 -2.03
C SER A 64 -8.56 -20.54 -0.68
N GLU A 65 -7.33 -20.37 -0.20
CA GLU A 65 -6.89 -20.94 1.08
C GLU A 65 -7.42 -20.12 2.26
N TYR A 66 -7.26 -18.80 2.21
CA TYR A 66 -7.54 -17.92 3.36
C TYR A 66 -8.98 -17.39 3.39
N LYS A 67 -9.65 -17.30 2.23
CA LYS A 67 -11.05 -16.81 2.06
C LYS A 67 -11.30 -15.47 2.77
N PRO A 68 -10.52 -14.41 2.47
CA PRO A 68 -10.66 -13.15 3.16
C PRO A 68 -11.99 -12.46 2.84
N ASP A 69 -12.62 -11.84 3.84
CA ASP A 69 -13.79 -10.99 3.67
C ASP A 69 -13.45 -9.66 3.03
N LEU A 70 -12.22 -9.17 3.27
CA LEU A 70 -11.70 -7.97 2.63
C LEU A 70 -10.17 -7.97 2.52
N VAL A 71 -9.64 -7.12 1.63
CA VAL A 71 -8.21 -6.96 1.42
C VAL A 71 -7.81 -5.51 1.64
N LEU A 72 -6.80 -5.29 2.48
CA LEU A 72 -6.12 -4.01 2.67
C LEU A 72 -4.76 -4.02 1.96
N VAL A 73 -4.47 -3.01 1.15
CA VAL A 73 -3.15 -2.83 0.54
C VAL A 73 -2.51 -1.54 1.02
N ASP A 74 -1.24 -1.63 1.43
CA ASP A 74 -0.45 -0.47 1.85
C ASP A 74 0.02 0.39 0.67
N ARG A 75 -0.02 -0.16 -0.55
CA ARG A 75 0.30 0.54 -1.79
C ARG A 75 -0.50 0.01 -2.96
N GLN A 76 -0.85 0.91 -3.86
CA GLN A 76 -1.53 0.65 -5.12
C GLN A 76 -0.59 0.04 -6.16
N ARG A 77 -0.33 -1.27 -6.07
CA ARG A 77 0.59 -2.04 -6.93
C ARG A 77 -0.09 -3.26 -7.53
N HIS A 78 0.71 -4.17 -8.11
CA HIS A 78 0.23 -5.39 -8.76
C HIS A 78 -0.67 -6.23 -7.86
N PHE A 79 -0.39 -6.33 -6.55
CA PHE A 79 -1.24 -7.06 -5.63
C PHE A 79 -2.64 -6.44 -5.56
N GLY A 80 -2.75 -5.14 -5.33
CA GLY A 80 -4.03 -4.42 -5.37
C GLY A 80 -4.71 -4.54 -6.73
N LEU A 81 -3.96 -4.40 -7.84
CA LEU A 81 -4.49 -4.58 -9.19
C LEU A 81 -5.07 -5.98 -9.42
N GLU A 82 -4.48 -7.03 -8.88
CA GLU A 82 -5.05 -8.39 -9.02
C GLU A 82 -6.29 -8.56 -8.12
N VAL A 83 -6.33 -7.92 -6.93
CA VAL A 83 -7.53 -7.91 -6.07
C VAL A 83 -8.71 -7.23 -6.78
N THR A 84 -8.49 -6.15 -7.56
CA THR A 84 -9.60 -5.50 -8.30
C THR A 84 -10.30 -6.41 -9.31
N LYS A 85 -9.70 -7.54 -9.68
CA LYS A 85 -10.29 -8.54 -10.57
C LYS A 85 -11.16 -9.58 -9.84
N THR A 86 -11.21 -9.48 -8.52
CA THR A 86 -12.03 -10.35 -7.67
C THR A 86 -13.29 -9.62 -7.20
N ARG A 87 -14.16 -10.34 -6.49
CA ARG A 87 -15.34 -9.72 -5.84
C ARG A 87 -15.07 -9.28 -4.40
N ILE A 88 -13.83 -9.46 -3.92
CA ILE A 88 -13.44 -9.13 -2.54
C ILE A 88 -13.26 -7.62 -2.42
N PRO A 89 -13.85 -6.98 -1.42
CA PRO A 89 -13.67 -5.55 -1.19
C PRO A 89 -12.19 -5.19 -1.01
N LEU A 90 -11.73 -4.16 -1.76
CA LEU A 90 -10.37 -3.66 -1.71
C LEU A 90 -10.32 -2.33 -0.96
N LEU A 91 -9.49 -2.25 0.07
CA LEU A 91 -9.14 -1.05 0.79
C LEU A 91 -7.71 -0.64 0.38
N VAL A 92 -7.54 0.62 -0.03
CA VAL A 92 -6.22 1.14 -0.44
C VAL A 92 -5.76 2.19 0.55
N HIS A 93 -4.70 1.89 1.31
CA HIS A 93 -4.08 2.85 2.21
C HIS A 93 -3.14 3.77 1.43
N LEU A 94 -3.40 5.08 1.49
CA LEU A 94 -2.65 6.11 0.79
C LEU A 94 -1.79 6.91 1.77
N ARG A 95 -0.46 6.74 1.67
CA ARG A 95 0.52 7.35 2.59
C ARG A 95 1.20 8.61 2.07
N GLY A 96 1.09 8.89 0.78
CA GLY A 96 1.70 10.06 0.13
C GLY A 96 0.83 10.56 -1.01
N ASP A 97 1.13 11.74 -1.53
CA ASP A 97 0.47 12.29 -2.71
C ASP A 97 0.97 11.57 -3.97
N PHE A 98 0.33 10.43 -4.26
CA PHE A 98 0.66 9.56 -5.38
C PHE A 98 0.80 10.34 -6.70
N TRP A 99 -0.09 11.25 -6.99
CA TRP A 99 -0.11 11.99 -8.25
C TRP A 99 1.04 12.97 -8.34
N LYS A 100 1.34 13.66 -7.24
CA LYS A 100 2.51 14.54 -7.16
C LYS A 100 3.82 13.77 -7.22
N GLU A 101 3.88 12.61 -6.56
CA GLU A 101 5.04 11.71 -6.65
C GLU A 101 5.27 11.25 -8.11
N ILE A 102 4.22 10.85 -8.83
CA ILE A 102 4.29 10.47 -10.25
C ILE A 102 4.72 11.66 -11.13
N GLU A 103 4.13 12.84 -10.93
CA GLU A 103 4.48 14.05 -11.68
C GLU A 103 5.97 14.40 -11.50
N MET A 104 6.44 14.42 -10.26
CA MET A 104 7.84 14.70 -9.94
C MET A 104 8.78 13.63 -10.48
N ALA A 105 8.41 12.36 -10.39
CA ALA A 105 9.19 11.26 -10.94
C ALA A 105 9.33 11.37 -12.47
N LYS A 106 8.27 11.74 -13.19
CA LYS A 106 8.29 12.02 -14.63
C LYS A 106 9.28 13.16 -14.98
N LYS A 107 9.31 14.21 -14.16
CA LYS A 107 10.19 15.38 -14.37
C LYS A 107 11.65 15.14 -13.99
N THR A 108 11.93 14.21 -13.08
CA THR A 108 13.28 14.02 -12.52
C THR A 108 13.94 12.73 -12.96
N ILE A 109 13.35 11.59 -12.67
CA ILE A 109 13.98 10.26 -12.82
C ILE A 109 13.63 9.59 -14.15
N TYR A 110 12.36 9.74 -14.58
CA TYR A 110 11.80 9.01 -15.73
C TYR A 110 11.74 9.85 -17.00
N LYS A 111 12.89 10.48 -17.39
CA LYS A 111 12.97 11.40 -18.53
C LYS A 111 13.11 10.69 -19.88
N SER A 112 13.81 9.55 -19.95
CA SER A 112 14.01 8.81 -21.21
C SER A 112 12.75 8.03 -21.62
N ILE A 113 12.60 7.78 -22.92
CA ILE A 113 11.42 7.09 -23.48
C ILE A 113 11.11 5.76 -22.77
N PRO A 114 12.08 4.83 -22.60
CA PRO A 114 11.80 3.58 -21.89
C PRO A 114 11.32 3.79 -20.46
N LYS A 115 11.93 4.75 -19.75
CA LYS A 115 11.54 5.08 -18.37
C LYS A 115 10.14 5.71 -18.30
N LYS A 116 9.77 6.53 -19.28
CA LYS A 116 8.40 7.09 -19.37
C LYS A 116 7.35 5.99 -19.49
N ILE A 117 7.61 4.93 -20.24
CA ILE A 117 6.70 3.80 -20.33
C ILE A 117 6.50 3.16 -18.94
N VAL A 118 7.59 2.93 -18.21
CA VAL A 118 7.56 2.36 -16.86
C VAL A 118 6.71 3.20 -15.89
N ILE A 119 6.94 4.51 -15.83
CA ILE A 119 6.22 5.39 -14.90
C ILE A 119 4.75 5.55 -15.28
N ASN A 120 4.44 5.61 -16.58
CA ASN A 120 3.05 5.67 -17.05
C ASN A 120 2.28 4.39 -16.71
N GLU A 121 2.94 3.23 -16.75
CA GLU A 121 2.29 1.98 -16.36
C GLU A 121 2.08 1.90 -14.84
N TRP A 122 3.02 2.39 -14.01
CA TRP A 122 2.80 2.55 -12.58
C TRP A 122 1.61 3.47 -12.26
N GLU A 123 1.49 4.58 -13.00
CA GLU A 123 0.36 5.49 -12.87
C GLU A 123 -0.97 4.79 -13.17
N LYS A 124 -1.05 4.06 -14.30
CA LYS A 124 -2.25 3.29 -14.67
C LYS A 124 -2.64 2.24 -13.63
N ILE A 125 -1.65 1.50 -13.11
CA ILE A 125 -1.90 0.51 -12.06
C ILE A 125 -2.46 1.18 -10.81
N GLY A 126 -1.85 2.29 -10.38
CA GLY A 126 -2.30 3.03 -9.22
C GLY A 126 -3.70 3.60 -9.39
N GLU A 127 -3.96 4.26 -10.53
CA GLU A 127 -5.29 4.79 -10.86
C GLU A 127 -6.36 3.69 -10.83
N LYS A 128 -6.08 2.53 -11.43
CA LYS A 128 -7.02 1.43 -11.43
C LYS A 128 -7.29 0.91 -10.02
N CYS A 129 -6.26 0.80 -9.17
CA CYS A 129 -6.46 0.42 -7.78
C CYS A 129 -7.37 1.41 -7.04
N PHE A 130 -7.20 2.72 -7.24
CA PHE A 130 -8.07 3.73 -6.62
C PHE A 130 -9.49 3.70 -7.19
N GLN A 131 -9.63 3.62 -8.51
CA GLN A 131 -10.94 3.60 -9.17
C GLN A 131 -11.78 2.39 -8.77
N GLU A 132 -11.17 1.21 -8.67
CA GLU A 132 -11.86 -0.04 -8.37
C GLU A 132 -11.92 -0.35 -6.85
N SER A 133 -11.18 0.39 -6.01
CA SER A 133 -11.22 0.15 -4.55
C SER A 133 -12.61 0.42 -3.98
N THR A 134 -12.99 -0.31 -2.95
CA THR A 134 -14.21 -0.06 -2.17
C THR A 134 -14.07 1.20 -1.32
N ILE A 135 -12.90 1.38 -0.71
CA ILE A 135 -12.58 2.54 0.14
C ILE A 135 -11.12 2.95 -0.12
N ILE A 136 -10.87 4.26 -0.17
CA ILE A 136 -9.52 4.80 -0.09
C ILE A 136 -9.31 5.33 1.33
N LEU A 137 -8.17 4.97 1.93
CA LEU A 137 -7.80 5.27 3.30
C LEU A 137 -6.57 6.19 3.33
N PRO A 138 -6.71 7.52 3.13
CA PRO A 138 -5.59 8.44 3.24
C PRO A 138 -5.09 8.54 4.68
N ILE A 139 -3.75 8.64 4.85
CA ILE A 139 -3.13 8.71 6.18
C ILE A 139 -3.41 10.01 6.94
N CYS A 140 -3.86 11.06 6.25
CA CYS A 140 -4.15 12.35 6.88
C CYS A 140 -5.23 13.14 6.11
N ASN A 141 -5.75 14.17 6.75
CA ASN A 141 -6.80 15.01 6.17
C ASN A 141 -6.37 15.76 4.91
N TYR A 142 -5.09 16.15 4.81
CA TYR A 142 -4.56 16.73 3.57
C TYR A 142 -4.75 15.79 2.39
N LEU A 143 -4.30 14.55 2.51
CA LEU A 143 -4.46 13.55 1.45
C LEU A 143 -5.92 13.18 1.21
N SER A 144 -6.77 13.19 2.24
CA SER A 144 -8.21 13.00 2.06
C SER A 144 -8.81 14.07 1.14
N ASN A 145 -8.40 15.33 1.28
CA ASN A 145 -8.85 16.40 0.40
C ASN A 145 -8.31 16.23 -1.04
N VAL A 146 -7.05 15.83 -1.19
CA VAL A 146 -6.46 15.52 -2.51
C VAL A 146 -7.27 14.44 -3.22
N VAL A 147 -7.62 13.35 -2.50
CA VAL A 147 -8.41 12.24 -3.07
C VAL A 147 -9.83 12.67 -3.38
N LYS A 148 -10.52 13.41 -2.50
CA LYS A 148 -11.89 13.92 -2.71
C LYS A 148 -12.01 14.77 -3.97
N ASN A 149 -11.00 15.60 -4.25
CA ASN A 149 -10.98 16.43 -5.44
C ASN A 149 -10.85 15.62 -6.74
N ARG A 150 -10.34 14.38 -6.68
CA ARG A 150 -10.17 13.49 -7.84
C ARG A 150 -11.30 12.47 -8.00
N TYR A 151 -11.84 11.99 -6.88
CA TYR A 151 -12.83 10.92 -6.85
C TYR A 151 -14.05 11.33 -6.02
N GLN A 152 -14.91 12.17 -6.58
CA GLN A 152 -16.06 12.76 -5.87
C GLN A 152 -17.05 11.72 -5.32
N ASN A 153 -17.22 10.60 -6.02
CA ASN A 153 -18.17 9.54 -5.65
C ASN A 153 -17.55 8.36 -4.92
N LYS A 154 -16.25 8.45 -4.53
CA LYS A 154 -15.54 7.38 -3.86
C LYS A 154 -15.70 7.49 -2.34
N LYS A 155 -15.89 6.36 -1.66
CA LYS A 155 -15.83 6.33 -0.20
C LYS A 155 -14.40 6.56 0.26
N ILE A 156 -14.19 7.60 1.06
CA ILE A 156 -12.88 8.04 1.54
C ILE A 156 -12.98 8.22 3.05
N GLN A 157 -12.09 7.56 3.77
CA GLN A 157 -12.01 7.65 5.23
C GLN A 157 -10.55 7.87 5.64
N THR A 158 -10.26 8.93 6.37
CA THR A 158 -8.91 9.13 6.91
C THR A 158 -8.57 8.02 7.89
N MET A 159 -7.42 7.36 7.69
CA MET A 159 -6.89 6.33 8.56
C MET A 159 -5.48 6.71 8.99
N TYR A 160 -5.35 7.31 10.16
CA TYR A 160 -4.04 7.64 10.73
C TYR A 160 -3.28 6.37 11.07
N GLN A 161 -1.99 6.38 10.77
CA GLN A 161 -1.12 5.28 11.20
C GLN A 161 -0.87 5.41 12.70
N GLY A 162 -1.28 4.40 13.45
CA GLY A 162 -0.90 4.23 14.84
C GLY A 162 0.53 3.71 14.98
N ILE A 163 1.09 3.86 16.16
CA ILE A 163 2.34 3.23 16.59
C ILE A 163 2.06 2.52 17.91
N ASN A 164 2.75 1.41 18.15
CA ASN A 164 2.75 0.81 19.49
C ASN A 164 3.75 1.58 20.35
N PRO A 165 3.31 2.32 21.39
CA PRO A 165 4.20 3.13 22.22
C PRO A 165 5.25 2.28 22.97
N GLU A 166 5.00 1.00 23.23
CA GLU A 166 5.95 0.10 23.88
C GLU A 166 7.21 -0.15 23.03
N ASN A 167 7.09 -0.01 21.71
CA ASN A 167 8.22 -0.13 20.78
C ASN A 167 9.01 1.18 20.62
N TRP A 168 8.58 2.26 21.28
CA TRP A 168 9.20 3.58 21.19
C TRP A 168 9.67 4.01 22.57
N PHE A 169 10.96 3.97 22.78
CA PHE A 169 11.58 4.37 24.03
C PHE A 169 12.67 5.40 23.78
N GLU A 170 12.87 6.26 24.76
CA GLU A 170 13.94 7.23 24.72
C GLU A 170 15.29 6.52 24.72
N THR A 171 16.10 6.79 23.70
CA THR A 171 17.48 6.34 23.63
C THR A 171 18.42 7.50 23.92
N LYS A 172 19.60 7.23 24.51
CA LYS A 172 20.64 8.25 24.62
C LYS A 172 21.00 8.71 23.20
N GLY A 173 20.63 9.93 22.90
CA GLY A 173 20.94 10.57 21.64
C GLY A 173 22.44 10.66 21.40
N MET A 174 22.84 10.69 20.15
CA MET A 174 24.22 10.93 19.76
C MET A 174 24.60 12.37 20.16
N LYS A 175 25.72 12.56 20.89
CA LYS A 175 26.25 13.90 21.13
C LYS A 175 26.84 14.45 19.84
N LEU A 176 26.08 15.31 19.16
CA LEU A 176 26.52 15.95 17.93
C LEU A 176 27.17 17.29 18.26
N LYS A 177 28.24 17.65 17.55
CA LYS A 177 28.97 18.92 17.72
C LYS A 177 28.14 20.15 17.32
N HIS A 178 27.10 19.95 16.50
CA HIS A 178 26.22 20.99 16.00
C HIS A 178 24.76 20.56 16.12
N PRO A 179 23.79 21.50 16.20
CA PRO A 179 22.39 21.18 16.06
C PRO A 179 22.15 20.48 14.73
N CYS A 180 21.53 19.30 14.76
CA CYS A 180 21.22 18.51 13.58
C CYS A 180 19.74 18.16 13.58
N VAL A 181 19.13 18.19 12.40
CA VAL A 181 17.78 17.69 12.18
C VAL A 181 17.90 16.32 11.54
N GLY A 182 17.44 15.29 12.24
CA GLY A 182 17.30 13.94 11.67
C GLY A 182 15.99 13.84 10.89
N ILE A 183 16.04 13.22 9.71
CA ILE A 183 14.84 12.82 8.97
C ILE A 183 14.73 11.30 9.11
N LEU A 184 13.61 10.83 9.67
CA LEU A 184 13.27 9.42 9.82
C LEU A 184 12.67 8.84 8.54
#